data_10c4f452994096ea38e513deaacf8b73
#
_entry.id   10c4f452994096ea38e513deaacf8b73
#
_cell.length_a   1.000
_cell.length_b   1.000
_cell.length_c   1.000
_cell.angle_alpha   90.00
_cell.angle_beta   90.00
_cell.angle_gamma   90.00
#
_symmetry.space_group_name_H-M   'P 1'
#
loop_
_entity.id
_entity.type
_entity.pdbx_description
1 polymer ?
#
loop_
_entity_poly.entity_id
_entity_poly.type
_entity_poly.pdbx_seq_one_letter_code
_entity_poly.pdbx_strand_id
1 'polypeptide(L)'
;MTDPVRLTRYARGGGCACKIPPGELEKMVAGLGPATGTSDLLVGLDHGDDAAVVRLDERTGLVTTADFFTPVVDDAYDWGRIAATNALSDVYAMGGTPLVALNLLCWPRDVLPLELAREVLRGGQDVARDAGCHLAGGHSVDDEGPKYGLAVTGVVRPEELITLDAGRAGLPLSLTKPLGVGVLNTRHKATGESFPEAVAAMTTLNRDAARAAVAAGVRCGTDVTGFGLLGHASKLARASRLTVAIDAARVPYLAGAREAVRDGYVSGGSRRNLEWVAGWTDFGGIAEDDRLLLADAQTSGGLLVAGELPGATVVGELLPPGEHRVVVR
;
A
#
# COMPACT_ATOMS: atom_id res chain seq x y z
N MET A 1 -15.51 -35.50 -3.10
CA MET A 1 -15.02 -34.30 -2.39
C MET A 1 -14.94 -33.21 -3.43
N THR A 2 -15.71 -32.13 -3.30
CA THR A 2 -15.59 -30.97 -4.20
C THR A 2 -14.24 -30.33 -3.95
N ASP A 3 -13.51 -29.97 -5.01
CA ASP A 3 -12.25 -29.24 -4.90
C ASP A 3 -12.46 -27.98 -4.03
N PRO A 4 -11.48 -27.63 -3.18
CA PRO A 4 -11.58 -26.42 -2.38
C PRO A 4 -11.73 -25.19 -3.27
N VAL A 5 -12.62 -24.27 -2.87
CA VAL A 5 -12.86 -23.03 -3.61
C VAL A 5 -11.59 -22.19 -3.60
N ARG A 6 -11.08 -21.86 -4.80
CA ARG A 6 -9.96 -20.94 -4.96
C ARG A 6 -10.48 -19.53 -5.21
N LEU A 7 -10.48 -18.70 -4.15
CA LEU A 7 -11.00 -17.33 -4.22
C LEU A 7 -10.29 -16.45 -5.25
N THR A 8 -8.99 -16.67 -5.48
CA THR A 8 -8.22 -15.92 -6.49
C THR A 8 -8.72 -16.13 -7.91
N ARG A 9 -9.45 -17.20 -8.22
CA ARG A 9 -10.06 -17.43 -9.54
C ARG A 9 -11.26 -16.52 -9.81
N TYR A 10 -11.89 -15.96 -8.78
CA TYR A 10 -12.99 -15.00 -8.89
C TYR A 10 -12.50 -13.55 -8.95
N ALA A 11 -11.20 -13.32 -8.85
CA ALA A 11 -10.57 -12.02 -8.98
C ALA A 11 -10.15 -11.79 -10.43
N ARG A 12 -10.60 -10.70 -11.09
CA ARG A 12 -10.13 -10.31 -12.43
C ARG A 12 -8.65 -9.90 -12.43
N GLY A 13 -8.11 -9.49 -11.29
CA GLY A 13 -6.71 -9.11 -11.08
C GLY A 13 -6.21 -9.60 -9.72
N GLY A 14 -5.11 -9.06 -9.20
CA GLY A 14 -4.50 -9.44 -7.92
C GLY A 14 -4.38 -8.25 -6.98
N GLY A 15 -5.25 -8.13 -5.97
CA GLY A 15 -5.14 -7.16 -4.89
C GLY A 15 -4.97 -5.71 -5.37
N CYS A 16 -4.04 -4.98 -4.77
CA CYS A 16 -3.75 -3.59 -5.12
C CYS A 16 -3.22 -3.40 -6.57
N ALA A 17 -2.80 -4.47 -7.26
CA ALA A 17 -2.47 -4.42 -8.70
C ALA A 17 -3.67 -4.14 -9.61
N CYS A 18 -4.92 -4.18 -9.07
CA CYS A 18 -6.15 -3.86 -9.79
C CYS A 18 -6.53 -2.39 -9.72
N LYS A 19 -5.79 -1.55 -9.00
CA LYS A 19 -6.05 -0.11 -8.95
C LYS A 19 -6.04 0.48 -10.37
N ILE A 20 -6.86 1.51 -10.59
CA ILE A 20 -6.82 2.29 -11.84
C ILE A 20 -5.39 2.79 -12.03
N PRO A 21 -4.82 2.71 -13.23
CA PRO A 21 -3.45 3.17 -13.49
C PRO A 21 -3.26 4.62 -12.99
N PRO A 22 -2.13 4.92 -12.32
CA PRO A 22 -1.94 6.24 -11.68
C PRO A 22 -2.16 7.41 -12.63
N GLY A 23 -1.66 7.32 -13.87
CA GLY A 23 -1.82 8.38 -14.87
C GLY A 23 -3.26 8.58 -15.36
N GLU A 24 -4.11 7.54 -15.29
CA GLU A 24 -5.55 7.66 -15.56
C GLU A 24 -6.29 8.24 -14.37
N LEU A 25 -5.96 7.77 -13.16
CA LEU A 25 -6.53 8.28 -11.92
C LEU A 25 -6.24 9.78 -11.76
N GLU A 26 -4.99 10.21 -11.99
CA GLU A 26 -4.61 11.62 -11.94
C GLU A 26 -5.45 12.48 -12.89
N LYS A 27 -5.74 11.99 -14.11
CA LYS A 27 -6.62 12.68 -15.07
C LYS A 27 -8.07 12.74 -14.58
N MET A 28 -8.56 11.69 -13.94
CA MET A 28 -9.93 11.64 -13.43
C MET A 28 -10.16 12.61 -12.27
N VAL A 29 -9.16 12.77 -11.40
CA VAL A 29 -9.26 13.68 -10.23
C VAL A 29 -8.77 15.10 -10.53
N ALA A 30 -8.16 15.31 -11.70
CA ALA A 30 -7.67 16.64 -12.10
C ALA A 30 -8.83 17.66 -12.13
N GLY A 31 -8.67 18.76 -11.41
CA GLY A 31 -9.70 19.79 -11.29
C GLY A 31 -10.77 19.54 -10.22
N LEU A 32 -10.74 18.38 -9.56
CA LEU A 32 -11.51 18.14 -8.33
C LEU A 32 -10.71 18.70 -7.14
N GLY A 33 -10.50 19.99 -7.14
CA GLY A 33 -9.82 20.67 -6.04
C GLY A 33 -10.71 20.73 -4.79
N PRO A 34 -10.14 20.95 -3.59
CA PRO A 34 -10.93 21.19 -2.39
C PRO A 34 -11.85 22.38 -2.62
N ALA A 35 -13.06 22.32 -2.10
CA ALA A 35 -13.92 23.49 -2.03
C ALA A 35 -13.11 24.58 -1.33
N THR A 36 -12.86 25.69 -2.04
CA THR A 36 -12.06 26.79 -1.53
C THR A 36 -12.61 27.28 -0.19
N GLY A 37 -11.79 27.31 0.86
CA GLY A 37 -12.09 28.07 2.06
C GLY A 37 -12.14 27.37 3.39
N THR A 38 -11.73 26.09 3.52
CA THR A 38 -11.60 25.47 4.84
C THR A 38 -10.12 25.37 5.22
N SER A 39 -9.70 26.22 6.18
CA SER A 39 -8.37 26.17 6.82
C SER A 39 -8.12 24.86 7.60
N ASP A 40 -9.14 23.99 7.68
CA ASP A 40 -9.11 22.80 8.50
C ASP A 40 -8.69 21.55 7.75
N LEU A 41 -8.71 21.53 6.42
CA LEU A 41 -8.18 20.44 5.60
C LEU A 41 -6.65 20.50 5.60
N LEU A 42 -6.00 19.59 6.34
CA LEU A 42 -4.54 19.52 6.44
C LEU A 42 -3.93 18.73 5.29
N VAL A 43 -4.58 17.64 4.87
CA VAL A 43 -4.17 16.79 3.75
C VAL A 43 -5.39 16.47 2.91
N GLY A 44 -5.29 16.76 1.62
CA GLY A 44 -6.35 16.56 0.63
C GLY A 44 -5.85 15.84 -0.62
N LEU A 45 -6.33 16.24 -1.80
CA LEU A 45 -6.02 15.57 -3.08
C LEU A 45 -4.70 16.04 -3.71
N ASP A 46 -4.07 17.11 -3.22
CA ASP A 46 -3.01 17.85 -3.93
C ASP A 46 -1.76 16.99 -4.23
N HIS A 47 -1.32 16.18 -3.28
CA HIS A 47 -0.09 15.39 -3.39
C HIS A 47 -0.37 13.89 -3.56
N GLY A 48 -1.60 13.45 -3.28
CA GLY A 48 -2.00 12.05 -3.32
C GLY A 48 -1.38 11.25 -2.17
N ASP A 49 -1.38 11.84 -0.97
CA ASP A 49 -1.05 11.18 0.29
C ASP A 49 -1.98 9.99 0.55
N ASP A 50 -1.63 9.17 1.55
CA ASP A 50 -2.30 7.89 1.79
C ASP A 50 -3.71 8.05 2.37
N ALA A 51 -3.97 9.15 3.11
CA ALA A 51 -5.29 9.46 3.67
C ALA A 51 -5.59 10.95 3.66
N ALA A 52 -6.86 11.30 3.76
CA ALA A 52 -7.29 12.68 4.04
C ALA A 52 -7.18 12.99 5.52
N VAL A 53 -6.79 14.24 5.85
CA VAL A 53 -6.68 14.70 7.23
C VAL A 53 -7.37 16.03 7.41
N VAL A 54 -8.33 16.09 8.36
CA VAL A 54 -9.04 17.31 8.75
C VAL A 54 -8.70 17.66 10.19
N ARG A 55 -8.35 18.90 10.46
CA ARG A 55 -8.10 19.43 11.81
C ARG A 55 -9.41 19.50 12.61
N LEU A 56 -9.48 18.84 13.73
CA LEU A 56 -10.59 18.96 14.69
C LEU A 56 -10.32 20.06 15.72
N ASP A 57 -9.08 20.12 16.20
CA ASP A 57 -8.59 21.13 17.14
C ASP A 57 -7.07 21.31 16.99
N GLU A 58 -6.44 22.07 17.91
CA GLU A 58 -5.00 22.34 17.86
C GLU A 58 -4.12 21.10 18.00
N ARG A 59 -4.65 20.03 18.61
CA ARG A 59 -3.91 18.81 18.95
C ARG A 59 -4.37 17.58 18.15
N THR A 60 -5.49 17.67 17.43
CA THR A 60 -6.15 16.51 16.84
C THR A 60 -6.46 16.75 15.38
N GLY A 61 -5.87 15.93 14.52
CA GLY A 61 -6.28 15.72 13.13
C GLY A 61 -7.08 14.42 13.00
N LEU A 62 -8.22 14.48 12.34
CA LEU A 62 -9.00 13.31 11.96
C LEU A 62 -8.46 12.75 10.64
N VAL A 63 -8.01 11.51 10.66
CA VAL A 63 -7.52 10.79 9.49
C VAL A 63 -8.64 9.90 8.97
N THR A 64 -8.90 9.91 7.65
CA THR A 64 -9.90 9.03 7.05
C THR A 64 -9.42 8.48 5.71
N THR A 65 -9.63 7.20 5.51
CA THR A 65 -9.28 6.47 4.28
C THR A 65 -10.26 5.34 4.02
N ALA A 66 -10.25 4.79 2.79
CA ALA A 66 -10.96 3.58 2.44
C ALA A 66 -10.15 2.79 1.40
N ASP A 67 -9.85 1.54 1.70
CA ASP A 67 -9.20 0.64 0.76
C ASP A 67 -9.86 -0.74 0.77
N PHE A 68 -10.11 -1.30 -0.42
CA PHE A 68 -10.68 -2.62 -0.62
C PHE A 68 -10.24 -3.20 -1.95
N PHE A 69 -10.11 -4.52 -2.02
CA PHE A 69 -9.62 -5.19 -3.23
C PHE A 69 -10.12 -6.64 -3.33
N THR A 70 -9.87 -7.24 -4.49
CA THR A 70 -10.21 -8.63 -4.80
C THR A 70 -9.24 -9.60 -4.12
N PRO A 71 -9.59 -10.90 -3.93
CA PRO A 71 -8.73 -11.90 -3.30
C PRO A 71 -7.33 -11.97 -3.90
N VAL A 72 -6.32 -12.03 -3.03
CA VAL A 72 -4.91 -12.23 -3.36
C VAL A 72 -4.40 -13.60 -2.94
N VAL A 73 -5.12 -14.26 -2.04
CA VAL A 73 -4.90 -15.63 -1.57
C VAL A 73 -6.22 -16.40 -1.62
N ASP A 74 -6.14 -17.72 -1.61
CA ASP A 74 -7.32 -18.59 -1.71
C ASP A 74 -7.98 -18.84 -0.34
N ASP A 75 -7.24 -18.71 0.77
CA ASP A 75 -7.78 -18.77 2.11
C ASP A 75 -8.58 -17.51 2.45
N ALA A 76 -9.86 -17.69 2.78
CA ALA A 76 -10.79 -16.60 3.03
C ALA A 76 -10.42 -15.77 4.28
N TYR A 77 -9.99 -16.46 5.34
CA TYR A 77 -9.59 -15.81 6.58
C TYR A 77 -8.33 -14.97 6.40
N ASP A 78 -7.32 -15.52 5.71
CA ASP A 78 -6.08 -14.78 5.42
C ASP A 78 -6.32 -13.61 4.48
N TRP A 79 -7.20 -13.76 3.47
CA TRP A 79 -7.58 -12.61 2.65
C TRP A 79 -8.23 -11.50 3.48
N GLY A 80 -9.11 -11.86 4.40
CA GLY A 80 -9.71 -10.91 5.36
C GLY A 80 -8.67 -10.18 6.20
N ARG A 81 -7.69 -10.91 6.74
CA ARG A 81 -6.56 -10.33 7.48
C ARG A 81 -5.75 -9.36 6.64
N ILE A 82 -5.38 -9.78 5.43
CA ILE A 82 -4.57 -8.97 4.51
C ILE A 82 -5.30 -7.67 4.15
N ALA A 83 -6.60 -7.75 3.82
CA ALA A 83 -7.38 -6.60 3.45
C ALA A 83 -7.53 -5.57 4.58
N ALA A 84 -7.77 -6.05 5.80
CA ALA A 84 -7.84 -5.17 6.97
C ALA A 84 -6.47 -4.56 7.30
N THR A 85 -5.38 -5.33 7.24
CA THR A 85 -4.02 -4.82 7.46
C THR A 85 -3.67 -3.72 6.48
N ASN A 86 -4.02 -3.91 5.20
CA ASN A 86 -3.79 -2.93 4.14
C ASN A 86 -4.59 -1.64 4.37
N ALA A 87 -5.88 -1.73 4.69
CA ALA A 87 -6.70 -0.54 4.91
C ALA A 87 -6.30 0.27 6.15
N LEU A 88 -5.79 -0.39 7.19
CA LEU A 88 -5.25 0.27 8.40
C LEU A 88 -3.91 0.96 8.13
N SER A 89 -3.17 0.52 7.10
CA SER A 89 -1.82 0.98 6.78
C SER A 89 -1.78 2.47 6.44
N ASP A 90 -2.77 2.99 5.71
CA ASP A 90 -2.84 4.41 5.34
C ASP A 90 -2.82 5.31 6.59
N VAL A 91 -3.57 4.93 7.65
CA VAL A 91 -3.58 5.70 8.90
C VAL A 91 -2.21 5.67 9.56
N TYR A 92 -1.54 4.52 9.56
CA TYR A 92 -0.18 4.38 10.10
C TYR A 92 0.84 5.17 9.26
N ALA A 93 0.71 5.16 7.93
CA ALA A 93 1.59 5.91 7.03
C ALA A 93 1.53 7.42 7.28
N MET A 94 0.35 7.93 7.69
CA MET A 94 0.16 9.32 8.10
C MET A 94 0.65 9.64 9.53
N GLY A 95 1.29 8.67 10.24
CA GLY A 95 1.70 8.82 11.64
C GLY A 95 0.55 8.70 12.64
N GLY A 96 -0.63 8.29 12.19
CA GLY A 96 -1.86 8.23 12.96
C GLY A 96 -2.08 6.92 13.71
N THR A 97 -3.16 6.90 14.48
CA THR A 97 -3.67 5.74 15.22
C THR A 97 -5.10 5.45 14.77
N PRO A 98 -5.41 4.28 14.21
CA PRO A 98 -6.77 3.89 13.86
C PRO A 98 -7.66 3.83 15.10
N LEU A 99 -8.91 4.30 14.99
CA LEU A 99 -9.89 4.27 16.07
C LEU A 99 -11.09 3.37 15.76
N VAL A 100 -11.69 3.55 14.58
CA VAL A 100 -12.87 2.83 14.15
C VAL A 100 -12.80 2.52 12.67
N ALA A 101 -13.32 1.36 12.29
CA ALA A 101 -13.40 0.94 10.91
C ALA A 101 -14.79 0.36 10.59
N LEU A 102 -15.18 0.47 9.32
CA LEU A 102 -16.37 -0.10 8.75
C LEU A 102 -16.00 -1.09 7.65
N ASN A 103 -16.64 -2.26 7.64
CA ASN A 103 -16.45 -3.25 6.58
C ASN A 103 -17.01 -2.74 5.24
N LEU A 104 -16.28 -2.96 4.18
CA LEU A 104 -16.71 -2.80 2.79
C LEU A 104 -16.66 -4.20 2.13
N LEU A 105 -17.81 -4.80 1.86
CA LEU A 105 -17.92 -6.15 1.33
C LEU A 105 -18.74 -6.18 0.04
N CYS A 106 -18.12 -6.59 -1.07
CA CYS A 106 -18.83 -7.03 -2.27
C CYS A 106 -18.74 -8.55 -2.34
N TRP A 107 -19.91 -9.23 -2.52
CA TRP A 107 -19.93 -10.69 -2.48
C TRP A 107 -20.88 -11.28 -3.53
N PRO A 108 -20.42 -12.23 -4.36
CA PRO A 108 -21.26 -12.93 -5.33
C PRO A 108 -22.02 -14.08 -4.63
N ARG A 109 -23.09 -13.75 -3.93
CA ARG A 109 -23.84 -14.67 -3.03
C ARG A 109 -24.44 -15.88 -3.74
N ASP A 110 -24.70 -15.79 -5.05
CA ASP A 110 -25.22 -16.89 -5.85
C ASP A 110 -24.12 -17.84 -6.35
N VAL A 111 -22.84 -17.47 -6.18
CA VAL A 111 -21.68 -18.21 -6.68
C VAL A 111 -20.77 -18.70 -5.56
N LEU A 112 -20.58 -17.90 -4.51
CA LEU A 112 -19.71 -18.21 -3.39
C LEU A 112 -20.51 -18.40 -2.10
N PRO A 113 -20.21 -19.47 -1.29
CA PRO A 113 -20.84 -19.70 -0.01
C PRO A 113 -20.69 -18.50 0.94
N LEU A 114 -21.73 -18.19 1.70
CA LEU A 114 -21.70 -17.10 2.70
C LEU A 114 -20.77 -17.42 3.88
N GLU A 115 -20.49 -18.68 4.13
CA GLU A 115 -19.52 -19.15 5.13
C GLU A 115 -18.11 -18.61 4.82
N LEU A 116 -17.71 -18.53 3.55
CA LEU A 116 -16.44 -17.92 3.16
C LEU A 116 -16.44 -16.41 3.42
N ALA A 117 -17.55 -15.71 3.15
CA ALA A 117 -17.67 -14.29 3.50
C ALA A 117 -17.53 -14.07 5.02
N ARG A 118 -18.11 -14.96 5.83
CA ARG A 118 -17.97 -14.93 7.29
C ARG A 118 -16.50 -15.09 7.72
N GLU A 119 -15.74 -15.99 7.09
CA GLU A 119 -14.32 -16.16 7.39
C GLU A 119 -13.50 -14.92 7.00
N VAL A 120 -13.81 -14.28 5.86
CA VAL A 120 -13.21 -12.99 5.47
C VAL A 120 -13.45 -11.93 6.55
N LEU A 121 -14.70 -11.76 6.97
CA LEU A 121 -15.06 -10.79 8.02
C LEU A 121 -14.38 -11.11 9.36
N ARG A 122 -14.26 -12.40 9.72
CA ARG A 122 -13.56 -12.85 10.92
C ARG A 122 -12.09 -12.48 10.87
N GLY A 123 -11.41 -12.70 9.74
CA GLY A 123 -10.02 -12.30 9.53
C GLY A 123 -9.83 -10.79 9.71
N GLY A 124 -10.71 -9.98 9.13
CA GLY A 124 -10.69 -8.53 9.29
C GLY A 124 -10.93 -8.07 10.74
N GLN A 125 -11.87 -8.73 11.43
CA GLN A 125 -12.17 -8.45 12.84
C GLN A 125 -10.97 -8.73 13.76
N ASP A 126 -10.27 -9.84 13.53
CA ASP A 126 -9.13 -10.20 14.35
C ASP A 126 -7.98 -9.20 14.19
N VAL A 127 -7.70 -8.76 12.97
CA VAL A 127 -6.69 -7.71 12.70
C VAL A 127 -7.10 -6.37 13.30
N ALA A 128 -8.36 -5.96 13.16
CA ALA A 128 -8.84 -4.71 13.75
C ALA A 128 -8.69 -4.72 15.28
N ARG A 129 -9.01 -5.85 15.93
CA ARG A 129 -8.80 -6.05 17.36
C ARG A 129 -7.33 -5.93 17.76
N ASP A 130 -6.42 -6.58 17.00
CA ASP A 130 -4.98 -6.53 17.26
C ASP A 130 -4.41 -5.11 17.04
N ALA A 131 -5.01 -4.34 16.13
CA ALA A 131 -4.70 -2.93 15.92
C ALA A 131 -5.24 -2.01 17.02
N GLY A 132 -6.15 -2.49 17.89
CA GLY A 132 -6.90 -1.66 18.84
C GLY A 132 -7.96 -0.79 18.17
N CYS A 133 -8.39 -1.15 16.97
CA CYS A 133 -9.39 -0.44 16.16
C CYS A 133 -10.77 -1.10 16.31
N HIS A 134 -11.80 -0.32 16.61
CA HIS A 134 -13.17 -0.83 16.70
C HIS A 134 -13.75 -1.10 15.31
N LEU A 135 -14.10 -2.34 15.03
CA LEU A 135 -14.82 -2.70 13.81
C LEU A 135 -16.32 -2.62 14.07
N ALA A 136 -17.01 -1.59 13.57
CA ALA A 136 -18.36 -1.21 13.97
C ALA A 136 -19.33 -1.17 12.80
N GLY A 137 -19.62 -2.34 12.21
CA GLY A 137 -20.58 -2.45 11.10
C GLY A 137 -19.91 -2.31 9.73
N GLY A 138 -20.64 -1.73 8.77
CA GLY A 138 -20.17 -1.55 7.40
C GLY A 138 -21.26 -1.60 6.36
N HIS A 139 -20.88 -1.79 5.11
CA HIS A 139 -21.77 -1.91 3.96
C HIS A 139 -21.47 -3.16 3.14
N SER A 140 -22.50 -3.81 2.59
CA SER A 140 -22.35 -4.97 1.71
C SER A 140 -23.18 -4.81 0.43
N VAL A 141 -22.59 -5.29 -0.67
CA VAL A 141 -23.22 -5.27 -2.00
C VAL A 141 -23.13 -6.67 -2.61
N ASP A 142 -24.23 -7.11 -3.24
CA ASP A 142 -24.22 -8.28 -4.13
C ASP A 142 -23.55 -7.88 -5.44
N ASP A 143 -22.40 -8.50 -5.77
CA ASP A 143 -21.54 -8.12 -6.90
C ASP A 143 -20.98 -9.37 -7.57
N GLU A 144 -20.69 -9.31 -8.86
CA GLU A 144 -20.14 -10.43 -9.64
C GLU A 144 -18.78 -10.94 -9.13
N GLY A 145 -17.99 -10.09 -8.47
CA GLY A 145 -16.66 -10.43 -7.97
C GLY A 145 -16.45 -10.05 -6.51
N PRO A 146 -15.89 -10.96 -5.69
CA PRO A 146 -15.67 -10.68 -4.28
C PRO A 146 -14.64 -9.56 -4.10
N LYS A 147 -14.97 -8.59 -3.25
CA LYS A 147 -14.07 -7.50 -2.80
C LYS A 147 -14.28 -7.29 -1.32
N TYR A 148 -13.21 -7.07 -0.60
CA TYR A 148 -13.24 -6.78 0.82
C TYR A 148 -12.18 -5.78 1.21
N GLY A 149 -12.49 -4.96 2.20
CA GLY A 149 -11.63 -4.01 2.84
C GLY A 149 -12.37 -3.19 3.88
N LEU A 150 -11.77 -2.08 4.29
CA LEU A 150 -12.30 -1.23 5.35
C LEU A 150 -12.32 0.23 4.92
N ALA A 151 -13.31 0.96 5.42
CA ALA A 151 -13.20 2.40 5.60
C ALA A 151 -12.73 2.66 7.03
N VAL A 152 -11.59 3.35 7.17
CA VAL A 152 -10.92 3.53 8.47
C VAL A 152 -10.91 5.01 8.86
N THR A 153 -11.25 5.27 10.11
CA THR A 153 -11.08 6.58 10.73
C THR A 153 -10.11 6.47 11.89
N GLY A 154 -9.15 7.37 11.95
CA GLY A 154 -8.13 7.46 12.99
C GLY A 154 -7.86 8.88 13.41
N VAL A 155 -6.88 9.07 14.24
CA VAL A 155 -6.41 10.37 14.70
C VAL A 155 -4.91 10.47 14.59
N VAL A 156 -4.43 11.69 14.38
CA VAL A 156 -3.01 12.05 14.37
C VAL A 156 -2.83 13.38 15.08
N ARG A 157 -1.69 13.58 15.71
CA ARG A 157 -1.31 14.92 16.17
C ARG A 157 -0.76 15.70 14.98
N PRO A 158 -1.26 16.92 14.70
CA PRO A 158 -0.81 17.67 13.51
C PRO A 158 0.71 17.87 13.44
N GLU A 159 1.39 18.00 14.57
CA GLU A 159 2.85 18.10 14.64
C GLU A 159 3.58 16.77 14.39
N GLU A 160 2.90 15.64 14.42
CA GLU A 160 3.43 14.28 14.14
C GLU A 160 3.06 13.76 12.76
N LEU A 161 2.27 14.52 12.01
CA LEU A 161 1.80 14.13 10.68
C LEU A 161 2.98 13.82 9.75
N ILE A 162 2.86 12.69 9.06
CA ILE A 162 3.80 12.24 8.01
C ILE A 162 3.11 12.44 6.67
N THR A 163 3.75 13.18 5.75
CA THR A 163 3.20 13.52 4.43
C THR A 163 4.24 13.34 3.33
N LEU A 164 3.80 13.31 2.08
CA LEU A 164 4.69 13.17 0.93
C LEU A 164 5.55 14.40 0.66
N ASP A 165 5.12 15.59 1.06
CA ASP A 165 5.75 16.87 0.74
C ASP A 165 6.77 17.37 1.78
N ALA A 166 6.90 16.67 2.91
CA ALA A 166 7.78 17.05 4.00
C ALA A 166 9.25 16.57 3.84
N GLY A 167 9.62 16.04 2.66
CA GLY A 167 10.97 15.55 2.38
C GLY A 167 12.02 16.65 2.41
N ARG A 168 13.26 16.28 2.79
CA ARG A 168 14.44 17.15 2.76
C ARG A 168 15.63 16.41 2.15
N ALA A 169 16.40 17.08 1.31
CA ALA A 169 17.60 16.52 0.73
C ALA A 169 18.60 16.09 1.83
N GLY A 170 19.27 14.96 1.60
CA GLY A 170 20.22 14.36 2.53
C GLY A 170 19.61 13.38 3.54
N LEU A 171 18.26 13.25 3.60
CA LEU A 171 17.64 12.24 4.45
C LEU A 171 17.74 10.85 3.81
N PRO A 172 18.15 9.81 4.57
CA PRO A 172 18.09 8.43 4.09
C PRO A 172 16.64 7.99 3.93
N LEU A 173 16.41 7.01 3.04
CA LEU A 173 15.11 6.37 2.85
C LEU A 173 15.13 4.95 3.40
N SER A 174 14.26 4.65 4.34
CA SER A 174 14.09 3.32 4.94
C SER A 174 12.83 2.65 4.46
N LEU A 175 12.93 1.36 4.12
CA LEU A 175 11.84 0.48 3.75
C LEU A 175 11.62 -0.56 4.87
N THR A 176 10.39 -0.72 5.35
CA THR A 176 10.10 -1.50 6.56
C THR A 176 9.66 -2.94 6.31
N LYS A 177 9.29 -3.30 5.07
CA LYS A 177 8.99 -4.68 4.66
C LYS A 177 9.66 -5.00 3.33
N PRO A 178 9.99 -6.29 3.06
CA PRO A 178 10.53 -6.70 1.77
C PRO A 178 9.48 -6.56 0.65
N LEU A 179 9.94 -6.40 -0.59
CA LEU A 179 9.12 -6.40 -1.80
C LEU A 179 8.94 -7.82 -2.38
N GLY A 180 8.09 -7.95 -3.39
CA GLY A 180 7.88 -9.18 -4.14
C GLY A 180 6.53 -9.85 -3.89
N VAL A 181 5.66 -9.24 -3.10
CA VAL A 181 4.31 -9.76 -2.83
C VAL A 181 3.50 -9.93 -4.12
N GLY A 182 3.58 -8.96 -5.04
CA GLY A 182 2.78 -8.98 -6.27
C GLY A 182 3.14 -10.12 -7.21
N VAL A 183 4.44 -10.39 -7.41
CA VAL A 183 4.90 -11.50 -8.25
C VAL A 183 4.60 -12.85 -7.61
N LEU A 184 4.72 -12.98 -6.27
CA LEU A 184 4.38 -14.21 -5.54
C LEU A 184 2.86 -14.48 -5.56
N ASN A 185 2.03 -13.46 -5.38
CA ASN A 185 0.57 -13.58 -5.51
C ASN A 185 0.15 -13.95 -6.94
N THR A 186 0.86 -13.44 -7.96
CA THR A 186 0.63 -13.80 -9.35
C THR A 186 0.95 -15.28 -9.59
N ARG A 187 2.07 -15.77 -9.06
CA ARG A 187 2.46 -17.17 -9.12
C ARG A 187 1.48 -18.07 -8.34
N HIS A 188 1.09 -17.66 -7.11
CA HIS A 188 0.05 -18.35 -6.34
C HIS A 188 -1.25 -18.50 -7.13
N LYS A 189 -1.75 -17.43 -7.73
CA LYS A 189 -2.98 -17.45 -8.53
C LYS A 189 -2.88 -18.43 -9.70
N ALA A 190 -1.75 -18.45 -10.40
CA ALA A 190 -1.53 -19.30 -11.56
C ALA A 190 -1.37 -20.78 -11.18
N THR A 191 -0.60 -21.08 -10.14
CA THR A 191 -0.15 -22.45 -9.82
C THR A 191 -0.88 -23.08 -8.63
N GLY A 192 -1.37 -22.29 -7.69
CA GLY A 192 -1.84 -22.73 -6.37
C GLY A 192 -0.73 -22.91 -5.35
N GLU A 193 0.53 -22.62 -5.70
CA GLU A 193 1.65 -22.68 -4.77
C GLU A 193 1.45 -21.70 -3.60
N SER A 194 1.77 -22.15 -2.37
CA SER A 194 1.62 -21.33 -1.17
C SER A 194 2.91 -20.60 -0.82
N PHE A 195 2.78 -19.33 -0.41
CA PHE A 195 3.88 -18.47 0.02
C PHE A 195 3.61 -17.91 1.43
N PRO A 196 3.82 -18.73 2.51
CA PRO A 196 3.49 -18.31 3.87
C PRO A 196 4.20 -17.04 4.32
N GLU A 197 5.45 -16.81 3.87
CA GLU A 197 6.20 -15.59 4.19
C GLU A 197 5.56 -14.34 3.57
N ALA A 198 5.00 -14.45 2.36
CA ALA A 198 4.27 -13.35 1.73
C ALA A 198 2.96 -13.05 2.49
N VAL A 199 2.23 -14.09 2.93
CA VAL A 199 1.04 -13.93 3.77
C VAL A 199 1.42 -13.26 5.10
N ALA A 200 2.50 -13.71 5.76
CA ALA A 200 3.00 -13.11 6.99
C ALA A 200 3.36 -11.63 6.81
N ALA A 201 4.07 -11.28 5.73
CA ALA A 201 4.41 -9.89 5.42
C ALA A 201 3.15 -9.02 5.19
N MET A 202 2.16 -9.54 4.44
CA MET A 202 0.90 -8.84 4.16
C MET A 202 0.00 -8.67 5.41
N THR A 203 0.10 -9.57 6.38
CA THR A 203 -0.70 -9.52 7.63
C THR A 203 0.02 -8.84 8.79
N THR A 204 1.26 -8.41 8.60
CA THR A 204 2.00 -7.62 9.60
C THR A 204 1.55 -6.16 9.55
N LEU A 205 1.03 -5.64 10.67
CA LEU A 205 0.64 -4.22 10.79
C LEU A 205 1.85 -3.29 10.69
N ASN A 206 1.69 -2.18 9.99
CA ASN A 206 2.69 -1.11 9.94
C ASN A 206 2.74 -0.25 11.21
N ARG A 207 1.98 -0.60 12.25
CA ARG A 207 1.84 0.11 13.53
C ARG A 207 3.17 0.41 14.22
N ASP A 208 4.00 -0.62 14.40
CA ASP A 208 5.24 -0.46 15.16
C ASP A 208 6.29 0.33 14.37
N ALA A 209 6.30 0.17 13.05
CA ALA A 209 7.13 1.00 12.15
C ALA A 209 6.69 2.47 12.17
N ALA A 210 5.39 2.75 12.14
CA ALA A 210 4.85 4.10 12.24
C ALA A 210 5.17 4.76 13.58
N ARG A 211 5.02 4.03 14.69
CA ARG A 211 5.41 4.51 16.03
C ARG A 211 6.90 4.84 16.11
N ALA A 212 7.75 3.99 15.54
CA ALA A 212 9.19 4.24 15.47
C ALA A 212 9.50 5.48 14.62
N ALA A 213 8.80 5.67 13.50
CA ALA A 213 8.95 6.83 12.63
C ALA A 213 8.56 8.14 13.35
N VAL A 214 7.40 8.16 14.01
CA VAL A 214 6.95 9.31 14.82
C VAL A 214 7.95 9.61 15.94
N ALA A 215 8.39 8.60 16.69
CA ALA A 215 9.35 8.75 17.79
C ALA A 215 10.72 9.26 17.30
N ALA A 216 11.14 8.89 16.09
CA ALA A 216 12.35 9.39 15.46
C ALA A 216 12.20 10.78 14.81
N GLY A 217 11.02 11.39 14.90
CA GLY A 217 10.74 12.71 14.32
C GLY A 217 10.61 12.71 12.79
N VAL A 218 10.36 11.54 12.16
CA VAL A 218 10.08 11.45 10.73
C VAL A 218 8.81 12.24 10.39
N ARG A 219 8.85 12.97 9.27
CA ARG A 219 7.73 13.76 8.76
C ARG A 219 7.36 13.45 7.31
N CYS A 220 8.21 12.72 6.60
CA CYS A 220 7.99 12.38 5.20
C CYS A 220 8.01 10.88 5.00
N GLY A 221 6.97 10.37 4.35
CA GLY A 221 6.82 8.94 4.06
C GLY A 221 5.49 8.61 3.42
N THR A 222 5.33 7.33 3.11
CA THR A 222 4.11 6.69 2.55
C THR A 222 4.20 5.20 2.81
N ASP A 223 3.12 4.46 2.66
CA ASP A 223 3.22 3.02 2.50
C ASP A 223 3.49 2.63 1.03
N VAL A 224 4.06 1.45 0.82
CA VAL A 224 4.36 0.94 -0.52
C VAL A 224 3.32 -0.10 -0.91
N THR A 225 2.38 0.30 -1.77
CA THR A 225 1.26 -0.56 -2.18
C THR A 225 1.18 -0.73 -3.70
N GLY A 226 0.03 -0.52 -4.31
CA GLY A 226 -0.28 -0.88 -5.68
C GLY A 226 0.59 -0.25 -6.78
N PHE A 227 1.26 0.86 -6.51
CA PHE A 227 2.15 1.52 -7.48
C PHE A 227 3.60 1.04 -7.42
N GLY A 228 3.92 0.13 -6.51
CA GLY A 228 5.28 -0.38 -6.30
C GLY A 228 6.22 0.65 -5.68
N LEU A 229 7.43 0.24 -5.34
CA LEU A 229 8.42 1.14 -4.72
C LEU A 229 8.70 2.37 -5.61
N LEU A 230 8.92 2.17 -6.91
CA LEU A 230 9.25 3.27 -7.84
C LEU A 230 8.10 4.27 -7.98
N GLY A 231 6.85 3.79 -8.01
CA GLY A 231 5.68 4.66 -8.11
C GLY A 231 5.50 5.52 -6.87
N HIS A 232 5.58 4.93 -5.67
CA HIS A 232 5.49 5.66 -4.40
C HIS A 232 6.68 6.60 -4.21
N ALA A 233 7.91 6.17 -4.53
CA ALA A 233 9.10 7.03 -4.53
C ALA A 233 8.95 8.24 -5.48
N SER A 234 8.37 8.03 -6.69
CA SER A 234 8.12 9.12 -7.64
C SER A 234 7.09 10.13 -7.12
N LYS A 235 6.02 9.66 -6.43
CA LYS A 235 5.04 10.54 -5.78
C LYS A 235 5.69 11.39 -4.69
N LEU A 236 6.50 10.77 -3.82
CA LEU A 236 7.24 11.44 -2.76
C LEU A 236 8.22 12.48 -3.34
N ALA A 237 8.99 12.10 -4.37
CA ALA A 237 9.91 13.00 -5.06
C ALA A 237 9.19 14.24 -5.62
N ARG A 238 8.04 14.02 -6.28
CA ARG A 238 7.23 15.10 -6.85
C ARG A 238 6.69 16.04 -5.78
N ALA A 239 6.08 15.49 -4.72
CA ALA A 239 5.46 16.27 -3.65
C ALA A 239 6.52 17.08 -2.90
N SER A 240 7.66 16.49 -2.57
CA SER A 240 8.78 17.15 -1.88
C SER A 240 9.65 18.02 -2.81
N ARG A 241 9.43 17.98 -4.13
CA ARG A 241 10.27 18.68 -5.15
C ARG A 241 11.75 18.29 -5.04
N LEU A 242 12.01 16.98 -4.92
CA LEU A 242 13.32 16.37 -4.74
C LEU A 242 13.55 15.28 -5.78
N THR A 243 14.74 14.69 -5.77
CA THR A 243 15.03 13.41 -6.44
C THR A 243 15.17 12.32 -5.39
N VAL A 244 14.56 11.16 -5.63
CA VAL A 244 14.73 9.96 -4.82
C VAL A 244 15.81 9.08 -5.46
N ALA A 245 16.89 8.79 -4.75
CA ALA A 245 17.88 7.78 -5.15
C ALA A 245 17.55 6.45 -4.48
N ILE A 246 17.46 5.37 -5.25
CA ILE A 246 17.25 4.00 -4.78
C ILE A 246 18.48 3.15 -5.08
N ASP A 247 19.06 2.54 -4.06
CA ASP A 247 20.13 1.57 -4.16
C ASP A 247 19.54 0.17 -4.39
N ALA A 248 19.40 -0.26 -5.64
CA ALA A 248 18.72 -1.49 -6.02
C ALA A 248 19.25 -2.73 -5.31
N ALA A 249 20.58 -2.78 -5.08
CA ALA A 249 21.23 -3.89 -4.38
C ALA A 249 20.86 -3.98 -2.88
N ARG A 250 20.34 -2.91 -2.29
CA ARG A 250 19.94 -2.86 -0.88
C ARG A 250 18.46 -3.15 -0.64
N VAL A 251 17.67 -3.16 -1.71
CA VAL A 251 16.22 -3.42 -1.59
C VAL A 251 16.00 -4.89 -1.20
N PRO A 252 15.34 -5.17 -0.05
CA PRO A 252 15.05 -6.53 0.38
C PRO A 252 13.88 -7.12 -0.41
N TYR A 253 13.97 -8.40 -0.77
CA TYR A 253 12.92 -9.13 -1.44
C TYR A 253 12.55 -10.39 -0.67
N LEU A 254 11.27 -10.78 -0.74
CA LEU A 254 10.79 -12.08 -0.27
C LEU A 254 11.46 -13.23 -1.03
N ALA A 255 11.67 -14.35 -0.34
CA ALA A 255 12.18 -15.57 -0.98
C ALA A 255 11.28 -16.00 -2.15
N GLY A 256 11.89 -16.37 -3.27
CA GLY A 256 11.18 -16.76 -4.49
C GLY A 256 10.69 -15.61 -5.38
N ALA A 257 10.80 -14.34 -4.95
CA ALA A 257 10.31 -13.21 -5.76
C ALA A 257 11.11 -13.04 -7.07
N ARG A 258 12.43 -13.18 -7.02
CA ARG A 258 13.31 -13.10 -8.21
C ARG A 258 13.04 -14.25 -9.18
N GLU A 259 12.84 -15.45 -8.67
CA GLU A 259 12.48 -16.63 -9.45
C GLU A 259 11.11 -16.43 -10.12
N ALA A 260 10.12 -15.90 -9.37
CA ALA A 260 8.79 -15.64 -9.93
C ALA A 260 8.85 -14.67 -11.12
N VAL A 261 9.69 -13.62 -11.07
CA VAL A 261 9.89 -12.72 -12.21
C VAL A 261 10.51 -13.44 -13.39
N ARG A 262 11.58 -14.22 -13.19
CA ARG A 262 12.25 -14.98 -14.26
C ARG A 262 11.30 -15.99 -14.93
N ASP A 263 10.40 -16.58 -14.14
CA ASP A 263 9.37 -17.51 -14.61
C ASP A 263 8.18 -16.78 -15.27
N GLY A 264 8.20 -15.44 -15.35
CA GLY A 264 7.20 -14.61 -16.02
C GLY A 264 5.97 -14.26 -15.19
N TYR A 265 5.94 -14.55 -13.89
CA TYR A 265 4.82 -14.25 -12.99
C TYR A 265 4.79 -12.76 -12.59
N VAL A 266 4.67 -11.90 -13.58
CA VAL A 266 4.58 -10.44 -13.38
C VAL A 266 3.16 -9.97 -13.68
N SER A 267 2.54 -9.28 -12.72
CA SER A 267 1.17 -8.78 -12.88
C SER A 267 1.09 -7.69 -13.96
N GLY A 268 -0.08 -7.55 -14.59
CA GLY A 268 -0.33 -6.44 -15.51
C GLY A 268 -0.21 -5.07 -14.79
N GLY A 269 -0.50 -5.02 -13.50
CA GLY A 269 -0.31 -3.82 -12.68
C GLY A 269 1.16 -3.42 -12.57
N SER A 270 2.04 -4.37 -12.25
CA SER A 270 3.49 -4.14 -12.15
C SER A 270 4.11 -3.66 -13.47
N ARG A 271 3.66 -4.23 -14.61
CA ARG A 271 4.11 -3.76 -15.93
C ARG A 271 3.66 -2.32 -16.22
N ARG A 272 2.39 -2.00 -15.95
CA ARG A 272 1.88 -0.62 -16.11
C ARG A 272 2.57 0.36 -15.18
N ASN A 273 2.91 -0.04 -13.96
CA ASN A 273 3.71 0.78 -13.04
C ASN A 273 5.07 1.11 -13.64
N LEU A 274 5.78 0.10 -14.19
CA LEU A 274 7.08 0.31 -14.81
C LEU A 274 6.98 1.26 -16.02
N GLU A 275 5.99 1.05 -16.89
CA GLU A 275 5.71 1.95 -18.02
C GLU A 275 5.42 3.39 -17.55
N TRP A 276 4.61 3.54 -16.49
CA TRP A 276 4.25 4.84 -15.97
C TRP A 276 5.44 5.62 -15.41
N VAL A 277 6.36 4.96 -14.68
CA VAL A 277 7.52 5.63 -14.09
C VAL A 277 8.66 5.85 -15.06
N ALA A 278 8.69 5.17 -16.21
CA ALA A 278 9.82 5.18 -17.15
C ALA A 278 10.19 6.59 -17.65
N GLY A 279 9.21 7.47 -17.81
CA GLY A 279 9.43 8.82 -18.34
C GLY A 279 10.19 9.77 -17.41
N TRP A 280 10.36 9.41 -16.13
CA TRP A 280 11.03 10.24 -15.13
C TRP A 280 11.92 9.46 -14.16
N THR A 281 12.31 8.26 -14.55
CA THR A 281 13.22 7.41 -13.79
C THR A 281 14.48 7.13 -14.59
N ASP A 282 15.64 7.42 -14.01
CA ASP A 282 16.91 6.89 -14.49
C ASP A 282 17.16 5.52 -13.84
N PHE A 283 17.24 4.48 -14.66
CA PHE A 283 17.43 3.11 -14.18
C PHE A 283 18.90 2.68 -14.04
N GLY A 284 19.87 3.57 -14.32
CA GLY A 284 21.30 3.30 -14.10
C GLY A 284 21.84 2.02 -14.74
N GLY A 285 21.12 1.43 -15.69
CA GLY A 285 21.56 0.19 -16.38
C GLY A 285 21.23 -1.11 -15.62
N ILE A 286 20.41 -1.10 -14.55
CA ILE A 286 19.94 -2.32 -13.90
C ILE A 286 19.13 -3.21 -14.85
N ALA A 287 19.16 -4.53 -14.61
CA ALA A 287 18.45 -5.52 -15.43
C ALA A 287 16.92 -5.29 -15.43
N GLU A 288 16.25 -5.74 -16.48
CA GLU A 288 14.79 -5.61 -16.61
C GLU A 288 14.03 -6.30 -15.47
N ASP A 289 14.50 -7.46 -15.02
CA ASP A 289 13.92 -8.19 -13.89
C ASP A 289 13.95 -7.35 -12.60
N ASP A 290 15.04 -6.63 -12.34
CA ASP A 290 15.16 -5.73 -11.19
C ASP A 290 14.24 -4.51 -11.33
N ARG A 291 14.08 -3.95 -12.53
CA ARG A 291 13.11 -2.87 -12.80
C ARG A 291 11.68 -3.33 -12.52
N LEU A 292 11.33 -4.55 -12.96
CA LEU A 292 10.02 -5.14 -12.71
C LEU A 292 9.77 -5.38 -11.21
N LEU A 293 10.77 -5.85 -10.46
CA LEU A 293 10.68 -6.06 -9.03
C LEU A 293 10.53 -4.74 -8.25
N LEU A 294 11.25 -3.68 -8.64
CA LEU A 294 11.11 -2.36 -8.04
C LEU A 294 9.75 -1.70 -8.35
N ALA A 295 9.15 -2.03 -9.49
CA ALA A 295 7.81 -1.60 -9.89
C ALA A 295 6.70 -2.55 -9.45
N ASP A 296 7.04 -3.69 -8.78
CA ASP A 296 6.07 -4.71 -8.40
C ASP A 296 5.00 -4.15 -7.47
N ALA A 297 3.73 -4.33 -7.88
CA ALA A 297 2.59 -3.87 -7.09
C ALA A 297 2.51 -4.65 -5.77
N GLN A 298 2.66 -3.96 -4.65
CA GLN A 298 2.57 -4.57 -3.33
C GLN A 298 1.12 -4.53 -2.83
N THR A 299 0.74 -5.51 -2.04
CA THR A 299 -0.48 -5.53 -1.23
C THR A 299 -0.06 -5.53 0.23
N SER A 300 -0.53 -4.58 1.01
CA SER A 300 -0.15 -4.41 2.42
C SER A 300 1.38 -4.38 2.63
N GLY A 301 2.07 -3.59 1.79
CA GLY A 301 3.52 -3.42 1.88
C GLY A 301 3.97 -2.64 3.10
N GLY A 302 5.26 -2.40 3.18
CA GLY A 302 5.89 -1.64 4.26
C GLY A 302 5.82 -0.13 4.05
N LEU A 303 6.26 0.61 5.06
CA LEU A 303 6.45 2.05 4.95
C LEU A 303 7.77 2.35 4.23
N LEU A 304 7.74 3.36 3.37
CA LEU A 304 8.91 4.06 2.82
C LEU A 304 9.00 5.43 3.50
N VAL A 305 9.99 5.64 4.34
CA VAL A 305 10.08 6.85 5.16
C VAL A 305 11.43 7.55 5.01
N ALA A 306 11.43 8.87 5.06
CA ALA A 306 12.65 9.69 5.04
C ALA A 306 13.25 9.81 6.44
N GLY A 307 14.09 8.86 6.79
CA GLY A 307 14.75 8.70 8.08
C GLY A 307 15.26 7.28 8.28
N GLU A 308 16.18 7.07 9.21
CA GLU A 308 16.61 5.75 9.63
C GLU A 308 15.70 5.21 10.73
N LEU A 309 15.21 3.98 10.57
CA LEU A 309 14.38 3.32 11.56
C LEU A 309 15.00 1.99 12.02
N PRO A 310 14.89 1.66 13.31
CA PRO A 310 15.28 0.34 13.80
C PRO A 310 14.49 -0.76 13.09
N GLY A 311 15.19 -1.80 12.61
CA GLY A 311 14.58 -2.94 11.93
C GLY A 311 14.16 -2.71 10.48
N ALA A 312 14.31 -1.49 9.94
CA ALA A 312 14.10 -1.18 8.53
C ALA A 312 15.41 -1.22 7.74
N THR A 313 15.30 -1.41 6.44
CA THR A 313 16.44 -1.37 5.53
C THR A 313 16.55 0.01 4.88
N VAL A 314 17.70 0.69 5.03
CA VAL A 314 17.98 1.90 4.26
C VAL A 314 18.21 1.52 2.81
N VAL A 315 17.29 1.90 1.93
CA VAL A 315 17.26 1.53 0.51
C VAL A 315 17.64 2.68 -0.42
N GLY A 316 17.94 3.86 0.12
CA GLY A 316 18.27 5.02 -0.68
C GLY A 316 18.33 6.30 0.14
N GLU A 317 18.19 7.42 -0.54
CA GLU A 317 18.22 8.77 0.05
C GLU A 317 17.46 9.79 -0.78
N LEU A 318 17.14 10.92 -0.18
CA LEU A 318 16.60 12.09 -0.85
C LEU A 318 17.74 13.01 -1.30
N LEU A 319 17.77 13.31 -2.59
CA LEU A 319 18.75 14.19 -3.21
C LEU A 319 18.11 15.58 -3.55
N PRO A 320 18.92 16.63 -3.72
CA PRO A 320 18.45 17.86 -4.33
C PRO A 320 17.75 17.58 -5.68
N PRO A 321 16.88 18.50 -6.16
CA PRO A 321 16.19 18.32 -7.43
C PRO A 321 17.16 18.07 -8.59
N GLY A 322 16.92 17.01 -9.35
CA GLY A 322 17.69 16.63 -10.53
C GLY A 322 16.80 16.52 -11.78
N GLU A 323 17.37 16.01 -12.87
CA GLU A 323 16.65 15.79 -14.13
C GLU A 323 15.53 14.73 -13.97
N HIS A 324 15.77 13.69 -13.17
CA HIS A 324 14.84 12.62 -12.93
C HIS A 324 14.24 12.69 -11.53
N ARG A 325 12.98 12.27 -11.37
CA ARG A 325 12.34 12.14 -10.05
C ARG A 325 12.93 11.00 -9.24
N VAL A 326 13.27 9.90 -9.93
CA VAL A 326 13.86 8.73 -9.31
C VAL A 326 15.14 8.37 -10.07
N VAL A 327 16.19 8.06 -9.32
CA VAL A 327 17.45 7.53 -9.85
C VAL A 327 17.69 6.18 -9.17
N VAL A 328 17.87 5.14 -9.98
CA VAL A 328 18.19 3.78 -9.49
C VAL A 328 19.67 3.51 -9.76
N ARG A 329 20.40 3.09 -8.74
CA ARG A 329 21.84 2.84 -8.81
C ARG A 329 22.22 1.52 -8.13
#